data_591b30a48586ae3f00f90ad09415ef34
#
_entry.id   591b30a48586ae3f00f90ad09415ef34
#
_cell.length_a   1.000
_cell.length_b   1.000
_cell.length_c   1.000
_cell.angle_alpha   90.00
_cell.angle_beta   90.00
_cell.angle_gamma   90.00
#
_symmetry.space_group_name_H-M   'P 1'
#
loop_
_entity.id
_entity.type
_entity.pdbx_description
1 polymer ?
#
loop_
_entity_poly.entity_id
_entity_poly.type
_entity_poly.pdbx_seq_one_letter_code
_entity_poly.pdbx_strand_id
1 'polypeptide(L)'
;MKDIFIIGSRGLPAQYGGFETFVEKLISHKVSPAIRYHVACLSDESTGKHFDYKGADCFTVNPPKLGPARVIAYDMMAINYSLKLIKKEGIQAPIFYILGNTIGAFIVHFAKKIQSIGGILLVNPDGLEWKRAKWSKPVQSYLKYSEKEMTKYANLIISDNRGIETYIQNTYPWSRTTFIAYGTDLSKTTLTAEDTPVRDWYQKWE
;
A
#
# COMPACT_ATOMS: atom_id res chain seq x y z
N MET A 1 10.64 -10.84 -17.22
CA MET A 1 9.73 -10.88 -16.07
C MET A 1 9.69 -9.48 -15.45
N LYS A 2 8.56 -9.03 -14.95
CA LYS A 2 8.43 -7.76 -14.22
C LYS A 2 8.22 -8.06 -12.75
N ASP A 3 9.16 -7.61 -11.92
CA ASP A 3 9.13 -7.79 -10.48
C ASP A 3 8.51 -6.58 -9.82
N ILE A 4 7.42 -6.79 -9.07
CA ILE A 4 6.66 -5.73 -8.40
C ILE A 4 6.72 -5.97 -6.89
N PHE A 5 7.34 -5.06 -6.17
CA PHE A 5 7.45 -5.06 -4.72
C PHE A 5 6.31 -4.22 -4.11
N ILE A 6 5.41 -4.87 -3.37
CA ILE A 6 4.25 -4.23 -2.73
C ILE A 6 4.55 -4.04 -1.25
N ILE A 7 4.49 -2.79 -0.79
CA ILE A 7 4.85 -2.38 0.57
C ILE A 7 3.78 -1.42 1.09
N GLY A 8 3.47 -1.46 2.38
CA GLY A 8 2.50 -0.59 3.03
C GLY A 8 1.19 -1.27 3.42
N SER A 9 0.99 -2.54 3.03
CA SER A 9 -0.03 -3.40 3.64
C SER A 9 0.55 -4.17 4.83
N ARG A 10 -0.30 -4.72 5.69
CA ARG A 10 0.15 -5.60 6.78
C ARG A 10 0.56 -6.99 6.29
N GLY A 11 0.29 -7.29 5.02
CA GLY A 11 0.67 -8.52 4.35
C GLY A 11 -0.48 -9.47 4.07
N LEU A 12 -0.14 -10.71 3.76
CA LEU A 12 -1.03 -11.76 3.29
C LEU A 12 -0.93 -13.00 4.18
N PRO A 13 -2.02 -13.79 4.32
CA PRO A 13 -3.37 -13.53 3.79
C PRO A 13 -4.01 -12.28 4.39
N ALA A 14 -4.95 -11.66 3.66
CA ALA A 14 -5.67 -10.49 4.12
C ALA A 14 -6.54 -10.85 5.34
N GLN A 15 -6.28 -10.21 6.49
CA GLN A 15 -7.06 -10.39 7.71
C GLN A 15 -7.94 -9.17 8.00
N TYR A 16 -7.43 -7.96 7.73
CA TYR A 16 -8.12 -6.71 7.99
C TYR A 16 -7.49 -5.58 7.18
N GLY A 17 -8.36 -4.74 6.60
CA GLY A 17 -7.95 -3.51 5.93
C GLY A 17 -8.14 -3.51 4.42
N GLY A 18 -8.30 -2.31 3.87
CA GLY A 18 -8.52 -2.11 2.44
C GLY A 18 -7.31 -2.50 1.59
N PHE A 19 -6.11 -2.15 2.06
CA PHE A 19 -4.87 -2.48 1.33
C PHE A 19 -4.60 -3.99 1.27
N GLU A 20 -4.79 -4.72 2.37
CA GLU A 20 -4.62 -6.17 2.40
C GLU A 20 -5.58 -6.85 1.44
N THR A 21 -6.86 -6.47 1.47
CA THR A 21 -7.90 -6.99 0.56
C THR A 21 -7.56 -6.67 -0.90
N PHE A 22 -7.15 -5.44 -1.17
CA PHE A 22 -6.71 -5.03 -2.51
C PHE A 22 -5.53 -5.87 -3.00
N VAL A 23 -4.48 -6.01 -2.20
CA VAL A 23 -3.28 -6.79 -2.57
C VAL A 23 -3.63 -8.25 -2.81
N GLU A 24 -4.46 -8.86 -1.94
CA GLU A 24 -4.89 -10.23 -2.12
C GLU A 24 -5.68 -10.44 -3.42
N LYS A 25 -6.57 -9.51 -3.77
CA LYS A 25 -7.31 -9.54 -5.04
C LYS A 25 -6.37 -9.32 -6.23
N LEU A 26 -5.45 -8.37 -6.13
CA LEU A 26 -4.47 -8.09 -7.19
C LEU A 26 -3.63 -9.33 -7.55
N ILE A 27 -3.10 -10.04 -6.56
CA ILE A 27 -2.30 -11.24 -6.81
C ILE A 27 -3.16 -12.42 -7.28
N SER A 28 -4.38 -12.58 -6.74
CA SER A 28 -5.30 -13.66 -7.11
C SER A 28 -5.79 -13.54 -8.56
N HIS A 29 -5.83 -12.33 -9.10
CA HIS A 29 -6.27 -12.05 -10.47
C HIS A 29 -5.11 -11.65 -11.38
N LYS A 30 -3.92 -12.16 -11.11
CA LYS A 30 -2.73 -11.90 -11.94
C LYS A 30 -2.98 -12.26 -13.42
N VAL A 31 -2.93 -11.26 -14.28
CA VAL A 31 -3.30 -11.39 -15.71
C VAL A 31 -2.16 -11.92 -16.61
N SER A 32 -0.93 -12.00 -16.08
CA SER A 32 0.21 -12.41 -16.88
C SER A 32 1.24 -13.20 -16.06
N PRO A 33 1.76 -14.32 -16.57
CA PRO A 33 2.86 -15.04 -15.95
C PRO A 33 4.17 -14.24 -15.95
N ALA A 34 4.28 -13.21 -16.78
CA ALA A 34 5.44 -12.33 -16.82
C ALA A 34 5.52 -11.34 -15.64
N ILE A 35 4.54 -11.31 -14.74
CA ILE A 35 4.55 -10.52 -13.53
C ILE A 35 4.88 -11.42 -12.34
N ARG A 36 5.81 -10.99 -11.49
CA ARG A 36 6.11 -11.61 -10.19
C ARG A 36 5.87 -10.57 -9.09
N TYR A 37 5.00 -10.89 -8.16
CA TYR A 37 4.75 -10.05 -7.00
C TYR A 37 5.61 -10.49 -5.82
N HIS A 38 6.21 -9.51 -5.15
CA HIS A 38 6.91 -9.64 -3.87
C HIS A 38 6.15 -8.80 -2.84
N VAL A 39 5.61 -9.42 -1.80
CA VAL A 39 4.75 -8.73 -0.83
C VAL A 39 5.42 -8.70 0.54
N ALA A 40 5.62 -7.50 1.07
CA ALA A 40 6.08 -7.33 2.44
C ALA A 40 4.94 -7.66 3.42
N CYS A 41 5.23 -8.47 4.42
CA CYS A 41 4.28 -8.92 5.44
C CYS A 41 4.80 -8.55 6.83
N LEU A 42 3.99 -7.80 7.59
CA LEU A 42 4.32 -7.45 8.97
C LEU A 42 4.38 -8.72 9.83
N SER A 43 5.43 -8.85 10.63
CA SER A 43 5.62 -10.00 11.53
C SER A 43 6.13 -9.52 12.88
N ASP A 44 5.82 -10.26 13.93
CA ASP A 44 6.40 -10.07 15.27
C ASP A 44 7.53 -11.07 15.56
N GLU A 45 7.80 -12.00 14.63
CA GLU A 45 8.81 -13.04 14.82
C GLU A 45 10.18 -12.66 14.24
N SER A 46 10.26 -12.53 12.93
CA SER A 46 11.54 -12.31 12.23
C SER A 46 11.36 -11.54 10.93
N THR A 47 12.45 -10.95 10.46
CA THR A 47 12.54 -10.37 9.12
C THR A 47 13.22 -11.36 8.16
N GLY A 48 12.66 -11.49 6.95
CA GLY A 48 13.29 -12.23 5.87
C GLY A 48 12.89 -13.71 5.77
N LYS A 49 11.85 -14.15 6.47
CA LYS A 49 11.22 -15.46 6.23
C LYS A 49 10.34 -15.34 4.99
N HIS A 50 10.59 -16.18 4.00
CA HIS A 50 9.82 -16.23 2.76
C HIS A 50 8.75 -17.32 2.79
N PHE A 51 7.63 -17.05 2.12
CA PHE A 51 6.57 -18.02 1.87
C PHE A 51 5.81 -17.66 0.58
N ASP A 52 5.29 -18.69 -0.10
CA ASP A 52 4.41 -18.49 -1.24
C ASP A 52 2.96 -18.26 -0.77
N TYR A 53 2.30 -17.27 -1.38
CA TYR A 53 0.87 -17.09 -1.23
C TYR A 53 0.24 -16.77 -2.58
N LYS A 54 -0.53 -17.70 -3.12
CA LYS A 54 -1.20 -17.57 -4.44
C LYS A 54 -0.23 -17.19 -5.57
N GLY A 55 1.00 -17.69 -5.51
CA GLY A 55 2.04 -17.42 -6.50
C GLY A 55 2.73 -16.06 -6.36
N ALA A 56 2.56 -15.38 -5.23
CA ALA A 56 3.37 -14.24 -4.83
C ALA A 56 4.44 -14.68 -3.83
N ASP A 57 5.66 -14.16 -3.96
CA ASP A 57 6.73 -14.29 -2.98
C ASP A 57 6.50 -13.30 -1.82
N CYS A 58 6.00 -13.80 -0.70
CA CYS A 58 5.79 -13.01 0.51
C CYS A 58 7.01 -13.10 1.41
N PHE A 59 7.43 -11.97 1.99
CA PHE A 59 8.52 -11.94 2.95
C PHE A 59 8.16 -11.17 4.21
N THR A 60 8.60 -11.68 5.36
CA THR A 60 8.29 -11.08 6.66
C THR A 60 9.22 -9.90 6.97
N VAL A 61 8.66 -8.91 7.67
CA VAL A 61 9.39 -7.76 8.21
C VAL A 61 8.94 -7.55 9.66
N ASN A 62 9.91 -7.58 10.59
CA ASN A 62 9.67 -7.34 12.01
C ASN A 62 10.27 -5.99 12.43
N PRO A 63 9.49 -4.90 12.37
CA PRO A 63 9.95 -3.59 12.83
C PRO A 63 9.92 -3.50 14.35
N PRO A 64 10.75 -2.63 14.95
CA PRO A 64 10.72 -2.37 16.39
C PRO A 64 9.35 -1.84 16.82
N LYS A 65 8.98 -2.12 18.07
CA LYS A 65 7.68 -1.71 18.67
C LYS A 65 7.72 -0.22 19.08
N LEU A 66 7.58 0.68 18.10
CA LEU A 66 7.67 2.15 18.26
C LEU A 66 6.30 2.84 18.30
N GLY A 67 5.26 2.17 18.79
CA GLY A 67 3.91 2.72 18.77
C GLY A 67 3.47 3.12 17.34
N PRO A 68 2.91 4.33 17.15
CA PRO A 68 2.45 4.77 15.80
C PRO A 68 3.57 4.84 14.76
N ALA A 69 4.83 5.07 15.16
CA ALA A 69 5.97 5.12 14.25
C ALA A 69 6.38 3.73 13.72
N ARG A 70 5.81 2.64 14.26
CA ARG A 70 6.06 1.27 13.80
C ARG A 70 5.77 1.09 12.31
N VAL A 71 4.73 1.75 11.80
CA VAL A 71 4.36 1.67 10.37
C VAL A 71 5.47 2.27 9.50
N ILE A 72 6.00 3.42 9.89
CA ILE A 72 7.12 4.07 9.17
C ILE A 72 8.35 3.16 9.17
N ALA A 73 8.71 2.60 10.35
CA ALA A 73 9.84 1.68 10.46
C ALA A 73 9.63 0.42 9.61
N TYR A 74 8.42 -0.12 9.59
CA TYR A 74 8.06 -1.28 8.77
C TYR A 74 8.28 -1.00 7.29
N ASP A 75 7.73 0.08 6.75
CA ASP A 75 7.85 0.41 5.34
C ASP A 75 9.31 0.64 4.93
N MET A 76 10.08 1.38 5.76
CA MET A 76 11.50 1.61 5.52
C MET A 76 12.32 0.31 5.53
N MET A 77 12.05 -0.58 6.47
CA MET A 77 12.71 -1.89 6.55
C MET A 77 12.33 -2.77 5.37
N ALA A 78 11.05 -2.76 4.95
CA ALA A 78 10.56 -3.50 3.80
C ALA A 78 11.25 -3.05 2.50
N ILE A 79 11.38 -1.73 2.27
CA ILE A 79 12.10 -1.21 1.09
C ILE A 79 13.59 -1.62 1.14
N ASN A 80 14.24 -1.48 2.30
CA ASN A 80 15.64 -1.87 2.43
C ASN A 80 15.85 -3.38 2.19
N TYR A 81 14.94 -4.22 2.70
CA TYR A 81 14.98 -5.65 2.46
C TYR A 81 14.80 -5.97 0.96
N SER A 82 13.79 -5.35 0.31
CA SER A 82 13.55 -5.49 -1.12
C SER A 82 14.78 -5.11 -1.96
N LEU A 83 15.45 -4.00 -1.63
CA LEU A 83 16.69 -3.58 -2.32
C LEU A 83 17.82 -4.60 -2.16
N LYS A 84 17.95 -5.25 -0.99
CA LYS A 84 18.92 -6.34 -0.78
C LYS A 84 18.57 -7.57 -1.61
N LEU A 85 17.27 -7.94 -1.64
CA LEU A 85 16.77 -9.07 -2.42
C LEU A 85 17.00 -8.85 -3.92
N ILE A 86 16.69 -7.66 -4.45
CA ILE A 86 16.93 -7.26 -5.82
C ILE A 86 18.40 -7.43 -6.20
N LYS A 87 19.31 -6.95 -5.34
CA LYS A 87 20.75 -7.12 -5.56
C LYS A 87 21.18 -8.59 -5.54
N LYS A 88 20.64 -9.37 -4.61
CA LYS A 88 20.96 -10.81 -4.45
C LYS A 88 20.50 -11.62 -5.66
N GLU A 89 19.29 -11.34 -6.16
CA GLU A 89 18.68 -12.10 -7.26
C GLU A 89 18.99 -11.52 -8.65
N GLY A 90 19.69 -10.39 -8.74
CA GLY A 90 20.01 -9.74 -10.02
C GLY A 90 18.79 -9.19 -10.75
N ILE A 91 17.73 -8.80 -10.01
CA ILE A 91 16.48 -8.28 -10.58
C ILE A 91 16.76 -6.94 -11.27
N GLN A 92 16.29 -6.81 -12.51
CA GLN A 92 16.46 -5.60 -13.32
C GLN A 92 15.18 -4.80 -13.41
N ALA A 93 15.30 -3.46 -13.34
CA ALA A 93 14.17 -2.52 -13.48
C ALA A 93 12.94 -2.88 -12.62
N PRO A 94 13.09 -3.05 -11.27
CA PRO A 94 12.00 -3.41 -10.38
C PRO A 94 10.96 -2.30 -10.29
N ILE A 95 9.73 -2.66 -9.97
CA ILE A 95 8.66 -1.72 -9.66
C ILE A 95 8.39 -1.78 -8.16
N PHE A 96 8.47 -0.65 -7.48
CA PHE A 96 8.03 -0.50 -6.10
C PHE A 96 6.63 0.11 -6.08
N TYR A 97 5.67 -0.57 -5.48
CA TYR A 97 4.33 -0.07 -5.27
C TYR A 97 4.08 0.13 -3.79
N ILE A 98 4.14 1.39 -3.37
CA ILE A 98 3.98 1.79 -1.98
C ILE A 98 2.52 2.18 -1.73
N LEU A 99 1.92 1.56 -0.72
CA LEU A 99 0.55 1.79 -0.29
C LEU A 99 0.55 2.71 0.93
N GLY A 100 0.04 3.92 0.76
CA GLY A 100 0.03 4.98 1.77
C GLY A 100 1.17 5.99 1.63
N ASN A 101 1.10 7.03 2.46
CA ASN A 101 1.99 8.20 2.40
C ASN A 101 2.89 8.36 3.64
N THR A 102 3.01 7.36 4.50
CA THR A 102 3.61 7.53 5.84
C THR A 102 5.10 7.79 5.83
N ILE A 103 5.83 7.33 4.79
CA ILE A 103 7.30 7.40 4.73
C ILE A 103 7.85 8.60 3.96
N GLY A 104 7.01 9.58 3.59
CA GLY A 104 7.42 10.69 2.73
C GLY A 104 8.63 11.47 3.23
N ALA A 105 8.77 11.64 4.55
CA ALA A 105 9.96 12.30 5.12
C ALA A 105 11.29 11.61 4.76
N PHE A 106 11.26 10.34 4.40
CA PHE A 106 12.44 9.52 4.06
C PHE A 106 12.48 9.12 2.57
N ILE A 107 11.41 9.41 1.83
CA ILE A 107 11.24 8.88 0.48
C ILE A 107 12.30 9.31 -0.50
N VAL A 108 12.88 10.51 -0.35
CA VAL A 108 13.93 11.00 -1.24
C VAL A 108 15.14 10.06 -1.32
N HIS A 109 15.52 9.49 -0.17
CA HIS A 109 16.62 8.54 -0.10
C HIS A 109 16.30 7.24 -0.83
N PHE A 110 15.10 6.71 -0.63
CA PHE A 110 14.65 5.49 -1.28
C PHE A 110 14.41 5.67 -2.77
N ALA A 111 13.78 6.77 -3.17
CA ALA A 111 13.53 7.08 -4.58
C ALA A 111 14.84 7.15 -5.39
N LYS A 112 15.89 7.80 -4.83
CA LYS A 112 17.22 7.82 -5.47
C LYS A 112 17.83 6.43 -5.61
N LYS A 113 17.71 5.58 -4.58
CA LYS A 113 18.19 4.19 -4.64
C LYS A 113 17.41 3.35 -5.66
N ILE A 114 16.08 3.47 -5.68
CA ILE A 114 15.23 2.78 -6.64
C ILE A 114 15.60 3.21 -8.07
N GLN A 115 15.74 4.51 -8.29
CA GLN A 115 16.11 5.06 -9.59
C GLN A 115 17.51 4.60 -10.03
N SER A 116 18.49 4.53 -9.13
CA SER A 116 19.87 4.11 -9.46
C SER A 116 19.97 2.67 -9.96
N ILE A 117 18.98 1.83 -9.70
CA ILE A 117 18.88 0.46 -10.21
C ILE A 117 17.87 0.32 -11.37
N GLY A 118 17.50 1.44 -11.99
CA GLY A 118 16.51 1.47 -13.08
C GLY A 118 15.08 1.17 -12.65
N GLY A 119 14.80 1.23 -11.35
CA GLY A 119 13.47 0.94 -10.79
C GLY A 119 12.50 2.09 -10.93
N ILE A 120 11.21 1.78 -10.75
CA ILE A 120 10.08 2.70 -10.81
C ILE A 120 9.38 2.72 -9.46
N LEU A 121 9.01 3.91 -8.98
CA LEU A 121 8.26 4.12 -7.75
C LEU A 121 6.82 4.51 -8.07
N LEU A 122 5.88 3.62 -7.77
CA LEU A 122 4.43 3.86 -7.80
C LEU A 122 3.93 4.08 -6.38
N VAL A 123 3.00 5.01 -6.19
CA VAL A 123 2.42 5.29 -4.88
C VAL A 123 0.90 5.31 -4.97
N ASN A 124 0.23 4.60 -4.07
CA ASN A 124 -1.18 4.79 -3.79
C ASN A 124 -1.31 5.68 -2.54
N PRO A 125 -1.87 6.90 -2.66
CA PRO A 125 -1.89 7.86 -1.56
C PRO A 125 -2.90 7.50 -0.46
N ASP A 126 -3.71 6.45 -0.62
CA ASP A 126 -4.88 6.18 0.22
C ASP A 126 -5.87 7.37 0.15
N GLY A 127 -6.48 7.76 1.25
CA GLY A 127 -7.31 8.94 1.34
C GLY A 127 -6.55 10.14 1.91
N LEU A 128 -7.33 11.12 2.39
CA LEU A 128 -6.79 12.32 3.06
C LEU A 128 -6.47 12.00 4.54
N GLU A 129 -5.51 11.11 4.79
CA GLU A 129 -5.19 10.60 6.13
C GLU A 129 -4.87 11.75 7.11
N TRP A 130 -4.22 12.81 6.63
CA TRP A 130 -3.90 13.97 7.45
C TRP A 130 -5.13 14.77 7.92
N LYS A 131 -6.30 14.61 7.28
CA LYS A 131 -7.56 15.27 7.71
C LYS A 131 -8.30 14.49 8.80
N ARG A 132 -7.89 13.27 9.11
CA ARG A 132 -8.63 12.43 10.07
C ARG A 132 -8.52 12.99 11.48
N ALA A 133 -9.67 13.13 12.15
CA ALA A 133 -9.79 13.68 13.50
C ALA A 133 -9.06 12.88 14.59
N LYS A 134 -8.76 11.60 14.32
CA LYS A 134 -7.98 10.74 15.23
C LYS A 134 -6.54 11.21 15.46
N TRP A 135 -6.01 12.07 14.57
CA TRP A 135 -4.62 12.51 14.64
C TRP A 135 -4.49 13.88 15.33
N SER A 136 -3.48 14.01 16.18
CA SER A 136 -3.10 15.31 16.73
C SER A 136 -2.55 16.26 15.66
N LYS A 137 -2.59 17.57 15.90
CA LYS A 137 -2.11 18.59 14.95
C LYS A 137 -0.68 18.35 14.42
N PRO A 138 0.32 18.00 15.28
CA PRO A 138 1.66 17.69 14.79
C PRO A 138 1.69 16.49 13.84
N VAL A 139 0.91 15.43 14.14
CA VAL A 139 0.81 14.25 13.28
C VAL A 139 0.13 14.58 11.96
N GLN A 140 -0.94 15.39 11.97
CA GLN A 140 -1.58 15.89 10.75
C GLN A 140 -0.60 16.66 9.86
N SER A 141 0.21 17.54 10.46
CA SER A 141 1.24 18.31 9.74
C SER A 141 2.33 17.40 9.16
N TYR A 142 2.77 16.40 9.92
CA TYR A 142 3.71 15.39 9.42
C TYR A 142 3.13 14.62 8.23
N LEU A 143 1.90 14.11 8.35
CA LEU A 143 1.25 13.35 7.28
C LEU A 143 1.05 14.19 6.01
N LYS A 144 0.69 15.48 6.17
CA LYS A 144 0.58 16.41 5.04
C LYS A 144 1.91 16.68 4.36
N TYR A 145 2.97 16.87 5.14
CA TYR A 145 4.33 16.98 4.62
C TYR A 145 4.77 15.69 3.91
N SER A 146 4.50 14.54 4.52
CA SER A 146 4.82 13.24 3.99
C SER A 146 4.12 12.98 2.65
N GLU A 147 2.83 13.29 2.54
CA GLU A 147 2.06 13.23 1.28
C GLU A 147 2.72 14.07 0.17
N LYS A 148 3.09 15.32 0.48
CA LYS A 148 3.79 16.20 -0.46
C LYS A 148 5.08 15.57 -0.98
N GLU A 149 5.91 15.03 -0.10
CA GLU A 149 7.18 14.42 -0.51
C GLU A 149 6.96 13.12 -1.31
N MET A 150 5.97 12.30 -0.92
CA MET A 150 5.61 11.11 -1.69
C MET A 150 5.21 11.47 -3.13
N THR A 151 4.34 12.48 -3.30
CA THR A 151 3.91 12.92 -4.63
C THR A 151 5.02 13.52 -5.47
N LYS A 152 6.02 14.13 -4.83
CA LYS A 152 7.16 14.75 -5.51
C LYS A 152 8.14 13.71 -6.09
N TYR A 153 8.34 12.60 -5.40
CA TYR A 153 9.34 11.60 -5.76
C TYR A 153 8.77 10.35 -6.44
N ALA A 154 7.44 10.16 -6.44
CA ALA A 154 6.80 9.10 -7.19
C ALA A 154 6.93 9.30 -8.69
N ASN A 155 7.16 8.23 -9.44
CA ASN A 155 7.07 8.24 -10.90
C ASN A 155 5.61 8.32 -11.37
N LEU A 156 4.69 7.73 -10.59
CA LEU A 156 3.25 7.77 -10.85
C LEU A 156 2.48 7.58 -9.54
N ILE A 157 1.45 8.38 -9.35
CA ILE A 157 0.45 8.23 -8.29
C ILE A 157 -0.73 7.45 -8.86
N ILE A 158 -1.10 6.36 -8.19
CA ILE A 158 -2.27 5.55 -8.55
C ILE A 158 -3.36 5.82 -7.53
N SER A 159 -4.38 6.57 -7.91
CA SER A 159 -5.53 6.89 -7.05
C SER A 159 -6.66 5.89 -7.30
N ASP A 160 -7.21 5.33 -6.24
CA ASP A 160 -8.34 4.41 -6.27
C ASP A 160 -9.71 5.12 -6.33
N ASN A 161 -9.70 6.45 -6.12
CA ASN A 161 -10.87 7.31 -6.11
C ASN A 161 -10.61 8.58 -6.93
N ARG A 162 -11.57 8.96 -7.79
CA ARG A 162 -11.43 10.17 -8.63
C ARG A 162 -11.34 11.46 -7.82
N GLY A 163 -11.99 11.53 -6.66
CA GLY A 163 -11.87 12.69 -5.76
C GLY A 163 -10.44 12.85 -5.23
N ILE A 164 -9.76 11.74 -4.92
CA ILE A 164 -8.35 11.74 -4.51
C ILE A 164 -7.46 12.14 -5.69
N GLU A 165 -7.69 11.60 -6.89
CA GLU A 165 -6.94 12.00 -8.08
C GLU A 165 -7.04 13.51 -8.34
N THR A 166 -8.26 14.06 -8.36
CA THR A 166 -8.50 15.48 -8.54
C THR A 166 -7.82 16.32 -7.45
N TYR A 167 -7.90 15.88 -6.21
CA TYR A 167 -7.23 16.53 -5.09
C TYR A 167 -5.69 16.57 -5.28
N ILE A 168 -5.09 15.44 -5.65
CA ILE A 168 -3.64 15.35 -5.89
C ILE A 168 -3.23 16.27 -7.05
N GLN A 169 -3.95 16.24 -8.17
CA GLN A 169 -3.68 17.10 -9.33
C GLN A 169 -3.75 18.59 -8.99
N ASN A 170 -4.76 18.99 -8.24
CA ASN A 170 -4.94 20.41 -7.86
C ASN A 170 -3.93 20.87 -6.81
N THR A 171 -3.53 19.98 -5.88
CA THR A 171 -2.63 20.33 -4.77
C THR A 171 -1.16 20.22 -5.15
N TYR A 172 -0.83 19.25 -6.02
CA TYR A 172 0.54 18.89 -6.41
C TYR A 172 0.68 18.80 -7.94
N PRO A 173 0.69 19.92 -8.65
CA PRO A 173 0.65 19.96 -10.13
C PRO A 173 1.86 19.33 -10.82
N TRP A 174 2.93 19.05 -10.07
CA TRP A 174 4.09 18.29 -10.56
C TRP A 174 3.86 16.78 -10.62
N SER A 175 2.78 16.26 -10.02
CA SER A 175 2.53 14.82 -9.92
C SER A 175 1.95 14.28 -11.21
N ARG A 176 2.44 13.11 -11.62
CA ARG A 176 1.76 12.29 -12.62
C ARG A 176 0.76 11.40 -11.91
N THR A 177 -0.47 11.39 -12.34
CA THR A 177 -1.55 10.61 -11.71
C THR A 177 -2.25 9.70 -12.71
N THR A 178 -2.82 8.62 -12.20
CA THR A 178 -3.78 7.80 -12.92
C THR A 178 -4.83 7.28 -11.94
N PHE A 179 -6.06 7.16 -12.43
CA PHE A 179 -7.14 6.56 -11.67
C PHE A 179 -7.28 5.08 -12.00
N ILE A 180 -7.20 4.23 -10.99
CA ILE A 180 -7.50 2.80 -11.08
C ILE A 180 -8.36 2.44 -9.87
N ALA A 181 -9.67 2.29 -10.10
CA ALA A 181 -10.59 1.93 -9.03
C ALA A 181 -10.28 0.53 -8.47
N TYR A 182 -10.46 0.38 -7.17
CA TYR A 182 -10.57 -0.97 -6.60
C TYR A 182 -11.80 -1.65 -7.16
N GLY A 183 -11.63 -2.90 -7.57
CA GLY A 183 -12.75 -3.75 -7.95
C GLY A 183 -13.56 -4.18 -6.73
N THR A 184 -14.77 -4.64 -6.97
CA THR A 184 -15.58 -5.32 -5.97
C THR A 184 -16.14 -6.61 -6.54
N ASP A 185 -16.32 -7.60 -5.69
CA ASP A 185 -17.07 -8.80 -6.06
C ASP A 185 -18.56 -8.46 -6.05
N LEU A 186 -19.22 -8.62 -7.18
CA LEU A 186 -20.67 -8.41 -7.30
C LEU A 186 -21.41 -9.61 -6.70
N SER A 187 -21.35 -9.78 -5.40
CA SER A 187 -22.21 -10.73 -4.68
C SER A 187 -23.53 -10.05 -4.32
N LYS A 188 -24.64 -10.64 -4.77
CA LYS A 188 -25.96 -10.21 -4.30
C LYS A 188 -26.23 -10.90 -2.96
N THR A 189 -26.68 -10.13 -1.97
CA THR A 189 -27.22 -10.73 -0.76
C THR A 189 -28.50 -11.50 -1.07
N THR A 190 -28.68 -12.63 -0.42
CA THR A 190 -29.95 -13.36 -0.40
C THR A 190 -30.86 -12.90 0.73
N LEU A 191 -30.38 -12.01 1.60
CA LEU A 191 -31.16 -11.45 2.70
C LEU A 191 -32.21 -10.45 2.17
N THR A 192 -33.39 -10.53 2.74
CA THR A 192 -34.52 -9.61 2.52
C THR A 192 -34.73 -8.71 3.74
N ALA A 193 -35.62 -7.73 3.63
CA ALA A 193 -35.98 -6.85 4.76
C ALA A 193 -36.60 -7.62 5.92
N GLU A 194 -37.18 -8.80 5.65
CA GLU A 194 -37.86 -9.66 6.63
C GLU A 194 -36.88 -10.52 7.44
N ASP A 195 -35.66 -10.69 6.96
CA ASP A 195 -34.65 -11.51 7.64
C ASP A 195 -34.23 -10.87 8.96
N THR A 196 -34.14 -11.68 10.01
CA THR A 196 -33.84 -11.23 11.39
C THR A 196 -32.62 -10.30 11.47
N PRO A 197 -31.46 -10.62 10.87
CA PRO A 197 -30.28 -9.72 10.91
C PRO A 197 -30.55 -8.34 10.32
N VAL A 198 -31.39 -8.24 9.29
CA VAL A 198 -31.74 -6.98 8.62
C VAL A 198 -32.70 -6.17 9.48
N ARG A 199 -33.76 -6.80 10.02
CA ARG A 199 -34.70 -6.15 10.93
C ARG A 199 -34.02 -5.63 12.20
N ASP A 200 -33.15 -6.45 12.81
CA ASP A 200 -32.42 -6.06 14.02
C ASP A 200 -31.50 -4.87 13.76
N TRP A 201 -30.92 -4.78 12.54
CA TRP A 201 -30.11 -3.65 12.14
C TRP A 201 -30.95 -2.36 12.01
N TYR A 202 -32.11 -2.42 11.35
CA TYR A 202 -33.00 -1.26 11.23
C TYR A 202 -33.50 -0.78 12.59
N GLN A 203 -34.01 -1.70 13.45
CA GLN A 203 -34.48 -1.34 14.78
C GLN A 203 -33.43 -0.68 15.69
N LYS A 204 -32.15 -0.90 15.42
CA LYS A 204 -31.07 -0.27 16.18
C LYS A 204 -30.87 1.21 15.82
N TRP A 205 -31.39 1.66 14.71
CA TRP A 205 -31.15 3.00 14.17
C TRP A 205 -32.42 3.85 14.02
N GLU A 206 -33.58 3.33 14.37
CA GLU A 206 -34.85 4.05 14.65
C GLU A 206 -34.86 4.57 16.10
#